data_9c8f412a80aced3cdf50e88cb62b5720
#
_entry.id   9c8f412a80aced3cdf50e88cb62b5720
#
_cell.length_a   1.000
_cell.length_b   1.000
_cell.length_c   1.000
_cell.angle_alpha   90.00
_cell.angle_beta   90.00
_cell.angle_gamma   90.00
#
_symmetry.space_group_name_H-M   'P 1'
#
loop_
_entity.id
_entity.type
_entity.pdbx_description
1 polymer ?
#
loop_
_entity_poly.entity_id
_entity_poly.type
_entity_poly.pdbx_seq_one_letter_code
_entity_poly.pdbx_strand_id
1 'polypeptide(L)'
;NSNTFYRRYNVTSNLTLNPFRTTEIKLGIQGYLANANYPASSQASIFGSAYFTPPTYIAPLYPDGKLGAFSGGDINPVAQLGATGYANQWRSQVYSNLRITQQIYKGLSVSGMISFDTYNYTSNRFTKTPNTYHATGRDANGNLLYEQTRQGTENLAYSLSAKGNRAIYLEAAVNYRNPFGGHTVSGK
;
A
#
# COMPACT_ATOMS: atom_id res chain seq x y z
N ASN A 1 5.57 -8.18 -15.85
CA ASN A 1 4.12 -8.29 -15.84
C ASN A 1 3.53 -6.88 -15.88
N SER A 2 2.83 -6.53 -16.96
CA SER A 2 2.24 -5.20 -17.18
C SER A 2 1.17 -4.83 -16.12
N ASN A 3 0.66 -5.81 -15.39
CA ASN A 3 -0.38 -5.65 -14.39
C ASN A 3 0.15 -5.41 -12.96
N THR A 4 1.46 -5.36 -12.77
CA THR A 4 2.04 -5.13 -11.43
C THR A 4 2.84 -3.84 -11.43
N PHE A 5 2.43 -2.89 -10.60
CA PHE A 5 3.13 -1.63 -10.44
C PHE A 5 2.94 -1.06 -9.03
N TYR A 6 3.85 -0.18 -8.65
CA TYR A 6 3.76 0.67 -7.48
C TYR A 6 4.22 2.08 -7.83
N ARG A 7 3.40 3.08 -7.52
CA ARG A 7 3.71 4.50 -7.69
C ARG A 7 3.42 5.22 -6.40
N ARG A 8 4.34 6.06 -5.98
CA ARG A 8 4.16 6.87 -4.77
C ARG A 8 4.65 8.29 -5.01
N TYR A 9 3.84 9.23 -4.60
CA TYR A 9 4.12 10.65 -4.60
C TYR A 9 4.15 11.13 -3.16
N ASN A 10 5.19 11.85 -2.78
CA ASN A 10 5.33 12.42 -1.44
C ASN A 10 5.35 13.92 -1.56
N VAL A 11 4.75 14.59 -0.59
CA VAL A 11 4.80 16.04 -0.42
C VAL A 11 5.23 16.35 1.01
N THR A 12 6.14 17.31 1.16
CA THR A 12 6.56 17.85 2.45
C THR A 12 6.73 19.35 2.30
N SER A 13 6.10 20.11 3.17
CA SER A 13 6.21 21.56 3.22
C SER A 13 6.28 22.01 4.67
N ASN A 14 7.24 22.87 4.99
CA ASN A 14 7.37 23.51 6.28
C ASN A 14 7.47 25.01 6.06
N LEU A 15 6.61 25.77 6.72
CA LEU A 15 6.55 27.22 6.65
C LEU A 15 6.67 27.78 8.07
N THR A 16 7.58 28.72 8.24
CA THR A 16 7.69 29.52 9.45
C THR A 16 7.46 30.99 9.11
N LEU A 17 6.51 31.60 9.80
CA LEU A 17 6.16 33.02 9.63
C LEU A 17 6.36 33.73 10.96
N ASN A 18 6.92 34.92 10.91
CA ASN A 18 7.06 35.82 12.05
C ASN A 18 6.36 37.14 11.73
N PRO A 19 5.00 37.18 11.80
CA PRO A 19 4.24 38.39 11.43
C PRO A 19 4.56 39.55 12.36
N PHE A 20 4.95 39.25 13.60
CA PHE A 20 5.41 40.23 14.59
C PHE A 20 6.67 39.69 15.27
N ARG A 21 7.46 40.56 15.90
CA ARG A 21 8.68 40.17 16.65
C ARG A 21 8.40 39.20 17.82
N THR A 22 7.16 39.17 18.27
CA THR A 22 6.71 38.38 19.43
C THR A 22 5.88 37.15 19.00
N THR A 23 5.59 36.99 17.71
CA THR A 23 4.68 35.94 17.22
C THR A 23 5.39 35.07 16.19
N GLU A 24 5.44 33.75 16.45
CA GLU A 24 5.92 32.75 15.50
C GLU A 24 4.75 31.81 15.13
N ILE A 25 4.57 31.57 13.84
CA ILE A 25 3.61 30.60 13.29
C ILE A 25 4.39 29.59 12.50
N LYS A 26 4.26 28.29 12.87
CA LYS A 26 4.83 27.16 12.16
C LYS A 26 3.73 26.30 11.59
N LEU A 27 3.75 26.11 10.28
CA LEU A 27 2.88 25.19 9.55
C LEU A 27 3.72 24.08 8.94
N GLY A 28 3.42 22.83 9.29
CA GLY A 28 4.00 21.65 8.67
C GLY A 28 2.93 20.86 7.94
N ILE A 29 3.22 20.42 6.72
CA ILE A 29 2.38 19.51 5.95
C ILE A 29 3.29 18.41 5.41
N GLN A 30 2.93 17.17 5.66
CA GLN A 30 3.61 16.00 5.14
C GLN A 30 2.58 14.98 4.70
N GLY A 31 2.78 14.38 3.54
CA GLY A 31 1.84 13.38 3.07
C GLY A 31 2.37 12.57 1.91
N TYR A 32 1.62 11.53 1.58
CA TYR A 32 1.84 10.75 0.38
C TYR A 32 0.53 10.24 -0.22
N LEU A 33 0.58 10.02 -1.53
CA LEU A 33 -0.40 9.28 -2.29
C LEU A 33 0.32 8.10 -2.96
N ALA A 34 -0.14 6.88 -2.73
CA ALA A 34 0.39 5.69 -3.35
C ALA A 34 -0.71 4.92 -4.08
N ASN A 35 -0.41 4.50 -5.30
CA ASN A 35 -1.23 3.59 -6.07
C ASN A 35 -0.41 2.35 -6.43
N ALA A 36 -0.98 1.18 -6.25
CA ALA A 36 -0.36 -0.09 -6.54
C ALA A 36 -1.35 -1.05 -7.19
N ASN A 37 -0.85 -1.87 -8.08
CA ASN A 37 -1.60 -2.99 -8.63
C ASN A 37 -0.79 -4.28 -8.43
N TYR A 38 -1.44 -5.30 -7.90
CA TYR A 38 -0.85 -6.59 -7.59
C TYR A 38 -1.68 -7.72 -8.19
N PRO A 39 -1.09 -8.93 -8.43
CA PRO A 39 -1.87 -10.13 -8.68
C PRO A 39 -2.91 -10.36 -7.57
N ALA A 40 -4.02 -11.00 -7.91
CA ALA A 40 -5.03 -11.35 -6.91
C ALA A 40 -4.50 -12.38 -5.88
N SER A 41 -3.60 -13.26 -6.30
CA SER A 41 -2.88 -14.17 -5.40
C SER A 41 -1.83 -13.43 -4.58
N SER A 42 -1.64 -13.84 -3.32
CA SER A 42 -0.63 -13.23 -2.46
C SER A 42 0.80 -13.55 -2.94
N GLN A 43 1.75 -12.66 -2.64
CA GLN A 43 3.16 -12.89 -2.96
C GLN A 43 3.67 -14.21 -2.32
N ALA A 44 3.34 -14.45 -1.06
CA ALA A 44 3.73 -15.69 -0.37
C ALA A 44 3.18 -16.94 -1.08
N SER A 45 1.93 -16.90 -1.57
CA SER A 45 1.33 -18.00 -2.33
C SER A 45 2.06 -18.22 -3.67
N ILE A 46 2.39 -17.15 -4.38
CA ILE A 46 3.08 -17.23 -5.68
C ILE A 46 4.49 -17.81 -5.51
N PHE A 47 5.27 -17.27 -4.57
CA PHE A 47 6.62 -17.77 -4.29
C PHE A 47 6.59 -19.19 -3.72
N GLY A 48 5.66 -19.49 -2.81
CA GLY A 48 5.49 -20.84 -2.26
C GLY A 48 5.19 -21.85 -3.37
N SER A 49 4.24 -21.57 -4.26
CA SER A 49 3.93 -22.48 -5.36
C SER A 49 5.10 -22.62 -6.35
N ALA A 50 5.83 -21.56 -6.64
CA ALA A 50 7.01 -21.62 -7.50
C ALA A 50 8.15 -22.46 -6.88
N TYR A 51 8.30 -22.40 -5.55
CA TYR A 51 9.33 -23.15 -4.84
C TYR A 51 8.98 -24.62 -4.67
N PHE A 52 7.71 -24.95 -4.36
CA PHE A 52 7.27 -26.30 -4.09
C PHE A 52 6.82 -27.10 -5.31
N THR A 53 6.63 -26.47 -6.47
CA THR A 53 6.27 -27.19 -7.71
C THR A 53 7.52 -27.73 -8.39
N PRO A 54 7.74 -29.05 -8.45
CA PRO A 54 8.88 -29.61 -9.17
C PRO A 54 8.81 -29.26 -10.65
N PRO A 55 9.93 -28.90 -11.30
CA PRO A 55 9.94 -28.49 -12.71
C PRO A 55 9.53 -29.57 -13.70
N THR A 56 9.59 -30.83 -13.24
CA THR A 56 9.20 -32.01 -14.05
C THR A 56 7.75 -32.43 -13.84
N TYR A 57 7.02 -31.80 -12.92
CA TYR A 57 5.67 -32.22 -12.55
C TYR A 57 4.61 -31.78 -13.54
N ILE A 58 4.60 -30.50 -13.90
CA ILE A 58 3.69 -29.92 -14.89
C ILE A 58 4.41 -28.87 -15.73
N ALA A 59 3.99 -28.67 -16.96
CA ALA A 59 4.36 -27.49 -17.72
C ALA A 59 3.54 -26.30 -17.21
N PRO A 60 4.14 -25.24 -16.67
CA PRO A 60 3.38 -24.10 -16.16
C PRO A 60 2.55 -23.41 -17.25
N LEU A 61 3.08 -23.40 -18.47
CA LEU A 61 2.44 -22.86 -19.67
C LEU A 61 2.78 -23.76 -20.85
N TYR A 62 1.77 -24.22 -21.57
CA TYR A 62 1.93 -24.97 -22.80
C TYR A 62 2.21 -24.04 -23.98
N PRO A 63 2.78 -24.55 -25.11
CA PRO A 63 3.09 -23.74 -26.28
C PRO A 63 1.90 -23.02 -26.91
N ASP A 64 0.70 -23.55 -26.75
CA ASP A 64 -0.57 -22.98 -27.22
C ASP A 64 -1.21 -22.00 -26.22
N GLY A 65 -0.50 -21.65 -25.10
CA GLY A 65 -0.95 -20.71 -24.10
C GLY A 65 -1.86 -21.28 -23.02
N LYS A 66 -2.12 -22.59 -23.03
CA LYS A 66 -2.88 -23.24 -21.96
C LYS A 66 -2.08 -23.34 -20.67
N LEU A 67 -2.74 -23.10 -19.53
CA LEU A 67 -2.14 -23.22 -18.21
C LEU A 67 -2.17 -24.69 -17.77
N GLY A 68 -1.01 -25.22 -17.37
CA GLY A 68 -0.90 -26.59 -16.93
C GLY A 68 -1.31 -26.80 -15.49
N ALA A 69 -1.94 -27.93 -15.21
CA ALA A 69 -2.14 -28.50 -13.89
C ALA A 69 -2.33 -30.02 -14.03
N PHE A 70 -1.82 -30.80 -13.10
CA PHE A 70 -2.00 -32.26 -13.10
C PHE A 70 -3.38 -32.64 -12.57
N SER A 71 -3.84 -31.94 -11.54
CA SER A 71 -5.18 -32.06 -10.97
C SER A 71 -5.86 -30.69 -10.80
N GLY A 72 -7.16 -30.68 -10.58
CA GLY A 72 -7.91 -29.44 -10.32
C GLY A 72 -7.50 -28.68 -9.05
N GLY A 73 -6.72 -29.32 -8.15
CA GLY A 73 -6.19 -28.73 -6.94
C GLY A 73 -4.80 -28.09 -7.10
N ASP A 74 -4.10 -28.37 -8.19
CA ASP A 74 -2.73 -27.92 -8.39
C ASP A 74 -2.65 -26.38 -8.52
N ILE A 75 -1.60 -25.86 -7.93
CA ILE A 75 -1.32 -24.42 -7.91
C ILE A 75 -0.23 -24.11 -8.93
N ASN A 76 -0.62 -23.48 -10.04
CA ASN A 76 0.30 -23.05 -11.07
C ASN A 76 0.77 -21.61 -10.81
N PRO A 77 2.08 -21.37 -10.55
CA PRO A 77 2.60 -20.04 -10.24
C PRO A 77 2.42 -19.03 -11.39
N VAL A 78 2.47 -19.48 -12.64
CA VAL A 78 2.21 -18.61 -13.81
C VAL A 78 0.75 -18.17 -13.85
N ALA A 79 -0.18 -19.09 -13.54
CA ALA A 79 -1.60 -18.77 -13.41
C ALA A 79 -1.85 -17.76 -12.28
N GLN A 80 -1.19 -17.92 -11.15
CA GLN A 80 -1.31 -17.01 -10.03
C GLN A 80 -0.82 -15.59 -10.34
N LEU A 81 0.23 -15.46 -11.17
CA LEU A 81 0.76 -14.16 -11.57
C LEU A 81 -0.16 -13.36 -12.48
N GLY A 82 -0.86 -14.02 -13.39
CA GLY A 82 -1.56 -13.31 -14.46
C GLY A 82 -3.01 -13.69 -14.69
N ALA A 83 -3.42 -14.90 -14.32
CA ALA A 83 -4.72 -15.44 -14.70
C ALA A 83 -5.76 -15.46 -13.58
N THR A 84 -5.38 -15.23 -12.34
CA THR A 84 -6.30 -15.24 -11.18
C THR A 84 -6.95 -13.89 -10.88
N GLY A 85 -6.61 -12.84 -11.63
CA GLY A 85 -7.12 -11.49 -11.46
C GLY A 85 -6.08 -10.54 -10.83
N TYR A 86 -6.55 -9.44 -10.27
CA TYR A 86 -5.69 -8.38 -9.72
C TYR A 86 -6.32 -7.67 -8.53
N ALA A 87 -5.49 -6.94 -7.79
CA ALA A 87 -5.90 -6.05 -6.70
C ALA A 87 -5.30 -4.66 -6.92
N ASN A 88 -6.13 -3.66 -7.15
CA ASN A 88 -5.73 -2.26 -7.21
C ASN A 88 -5.89 -1.62 -5.83
N GLN A 89 -4.84 -1.00 -5.35
CA GLN A 89 -4.78 -0.41 -4.02
C GLN A 89 -4.41 1.07 -4.10
N TRP A 90 -5.17 1.88 -3.37
CA TRP A 90 -4.88 3.29 -3.13
C TRP A 90 -4.60 3.51 -1.65
N ARG A 91 -3.54 4.23 -1.34
CA ARG A 91 -3.18 4.64 0.01
C ARG A 91 -2.85 6.11 0.02
N SER A 92 -3.42 6.84 0.94
CA SER A 92 -3.04 8.22 1.17
C SER A 92 -2.91 8.48 2.67
N GLN A 93 -1.93 9.29 3.01
CA GLN A 93 -1.79 9.83 4.36
C GLN A 93 -1.41 11.30 4.26
N VAL A 94 -2.04 12.11 5.08
CA VAL A 94 -1.70 13.52 5.24
C VAL A 94 -1.60 13.80 6.74
N TYR A 95 -0.45 14.27 7.14
CA TYR A 95 -0.20 14.83 8.45
C TYR A 95 0.03 16.33 8.32
N SER A 96 -0.67 17.12 9.11
CA SER A 96 -0.46 18.57 9.17
C SER A 96 -0.43 19.03 10.62
N ASN A 97 0.39 20.03 10.89
CA ASN A 97 0.42 20.70 12.19
C ASN A 97 0.51 22.21 12.01
N LEU A 98 -0.17 22.92 12.86
CA LEU A 98 -0.09 24.36 12.99
C LEU A 98 0.25 24.68 14.43
N ARG A 99 1.38 25.31 14.65
CA ARG A 99 1.81 25.82 15.95
C ARG A 99 1.89 27.35 15.92
N ILE A 100 1.30 27.98 16.91
CA ILE A 100 1.39 29.43 17.12
C ILE A 100 2.07 29.61 18.47
N THR A 101 3.13 30.40 18.49
CA THR A 101 3.84 30.79 19.71
C THR A 101 3.81 32.29 19.85
N GLN A 102 3.32 32.77 20.96
CA GLN A 102 3.25 34.20 21.30
C GLN A 102 4.10 34.48 22.53
N GLN A 103 5.08 35.36 22.40
CA GLN A 103 5.81 35.92 23.53
C GLN A 103 4.96 37.00 24.21
N ILE A 104 4.62 36.76 25.45
CA ILE A 104 3.76 37.66 26.23
C ILE A 104 4.61 38.70 27.02
N TYR A 105 5.70 38.21 27.62
CA TYR A 105 6.62 39.01 28.39
C TYR A 105 8.03 38.47 28.26
N LYS A 106 9.03 39.22 28.73
CA LYS A 106 10.44 38.81 28.72
C LYS A 106 10.60 37.44 29.40
N GLY A 107 10.98 36.45 28.66
CA GLY A 107 11.12 35.07 29.12
C GLY A 107 9.82 34.24 29.19
N LEU A 108 8.63 34.82 29.05
CA LEU A 108 7.35 34.13 29.11
C LEU A 108 6.70 34.05 27.74
N SER A 109 6.37 32.84 27.30
CA SER A 109 5.63 32.60 26.05
C SER A 109 4.52 31.59 26.24
N VAL A 110 3.47 31.74 25.42
CA VAL A 110 2.35 30.81 25.31
C VAL A 110 2.38 30.19 23.90
N SER A 111 2.15 28.90 23.81
CA SER A 111 2.02 28.24 22.51
C SER A 111 0.78 27.36 22.45
N GLY A 112 0.15 27.34 21.29
CA GLY A 112 -0.90 26.41 20.92
C GLY A 112 -0.51 25.63 19.69
N MET A 113 -0.89 24.35 19.62
CA MET A 113 -0.69 23.50 18.47
C MET A 113 -1.94 22.69 18.19
N ILE A 114 -2.31 22.65 16.93
CA ILE A 114 -3.28 21.71 16.39
C ILE A 114 -2.58 20.83 15.35
N SER A 115 -2.77 19.52 15.47
CA SER A 115 -2.30 18.57 14.47
C SER A 115 -3.46 17.75 13.95
N PHE A 116 -3.42 17.45 12.65
CA PHE A 116 -4.40 16.64 11.95
C PHE A 116 -3.67 15.53 11.21
N ASP A 117 -4.06 14.28 11.45
CA ASP A 117 -3.60 13.11 10.74
C ASP A 117 -4.79 12.39 10.09
N THR A 118 -4.66 12.09 8.82
CA THR A 118 -5.65 11.28 8.10
C THR A 118 -4.95 10.22 7.28
N TYR A 119 -5.44 9.00 7.37
CA TYR A 119 -5.02 7.86 6.58
C TYR A 119 -6.23 7.25 5.88
N ASN A 120 -6.11 6.99 4.57
CA ASN A 120 -7.11 6.30 3.81
C ASN A 120 -6.46 5.17 3.01
N TYR A 121 -7.13 4.04 2.97
CA TYR A 121 -6.78 2.86 2.20
C TYR A 121 -8.01 2.32 1.50
N THR A 122 -7.90 2.08 0.21
CA THR A 122 -8.93 1.41 -0.59
C THR A 122 -8.28 0.31 -1.41
N SER A 123 -8.87 -0.87 -1.43
CA SER A 123 -8.43 -2.00 -2.23
C SER A 123 -9.62 -2.57 -2.99
N ASN A 124 -9.55 -2.49 -4.31
CA ASN A 124 -10.46 -3.13 -5.24
C ASN A 124 -9.80 -4.41 -5.72
N ARG A 125 -10.35 -5.57 -5.36
CA ARG A 125 -9.84 -6.87 -5.75
C ARG A 125 -10.81 -7.55 -6.70
N PHE A 126 -10.30 -8.01 -7.82
CA PHE A 126 -11.01 -8.80 -8.82
C PHE A 126 -10.34 -10.16 -8.89
N THR A 127 -11.11 -11.24 -8.70
CA THR A 127 -10.58 -12.61 -8.69
C THR A 127 -11.37 -13.48 -9.65
N LYS A 128 -10.67 -14.41 -10.29
CA LYS A 128 -11.26 -15.48 -11.10
C LYS A 128 -10.43 -16.75 -10.97
N THR A 129 -11.05 -17.88 -11.26
CA THR A 129 -10.37 -19.16 -11.42
C THR A 129 -10.05 -19.35 -12.90
N PRO A 130 -8.79 -19.58 -13.30
CA PRO A 130 -8.45 -19.87 -14.69
C PRO A 130 -8.81 -21.31 -15.06
N ASN A 131 -9.01 -21.56 -16.37
CA ASN A 131 -9.00 -22.91 -16.91
C ASN A 131 -7.60 -23.51 -16.79
N THR A 132 -7.50 -24.77 -16.40
CA THR A 132 -6.23 -25.50 -16.36
C THR A 132 -6.36 -26.85 -17.07
N TYR A 133 -5.24 -27.34 -17.61
CA TYR A 133 -5.20 -28.49 -18.50
C TYR A 133 -4.02 -29.41 -18.14
N HIS A 134 -4.19 -30.70 -18.43
CA HIS A 134 -3.13 -31.70 -18.40
C HIS A 134 -2.94 -32.28 -19.79
N ALA A 135 -1.69 -32.35 -20.24
CA ALA A 135 -1.37 -32.99 -21.55
C ALA A 135 -1.39 -34.51 -21.34
N THR A 136 -2.25 -35.19 -22.10
CA THR A 136 -2.44 -36.65 -22.01
C THR A 136 -1.73 -37.42 -23.12
N GLY A 137 -1.25 -36.74 -24.19
CA GLY A 137 -0.56 -37.37 -25.29
C GLY A 137 -0.40 -36.44 -26.46
N ARG A 138 -0.19 -37.05 -27.66
CA ARG A 138 -0.14 -36.33 -28.94
C ARG A 138 -1.02 -37.01 -29.97
N ASP A 139 -1.58 -36.21 -30.88
CA ASP A 139 -2.30 -36.71 -32.06
C ASP A 139 -1.33 -37.22 -33.15
N ALA A 140 -1.87 -37.74 -34.25
CA ALA A 140 -1.11 -38.24 -35.40
C ALA A 140 -0.28 -37.14 -36.09
N ASN A 141 -0.61 -35.86 -35.88
CA ASN A 141 0.08 -34.70 -36.42
C ASN A 141 1.12 -34.12 -35.44
N GLY A 142 1.27 -34.71 -34.24
CA GLY A 142 2.20 -34.29 -33.21
C GLY A 142 1.67 -33.19 -32.29
N ASN A 143 0.42 -32.74 -32.40
CA ASN A 143 -0.18 -31.74 -31.50
C ASN A 143 -0.51 -32.37 -30.14
N LEU A 144 -0.38 -31.58 -29.09
CA LEU A 144 -0.71 -32.00 -27.74
C LEU A 144 -2.23 -32.22 -27.59
N LEU A 145 -2.60 -33.34 -27.01
CA LEU A 145 -3.94 -33.63 -26.55
C LEU A 145 -4.07 -33.25 -25.09
N TYR A 146 -5.20 -32.67 -24.72
CA TYR A 146 -5.41 -32.11 -23.37
C TYR A 146 -6.67 -32.66 -22.73
N GLU A 147 -6.58 -32.92 -21.44
CA GLU A 147 -7.71 -33.03 -20.55
C GLU A 147 -7.83 -31.78 -19.71
N GLN A 148 -9.05 -31.23 -19.59
CA GLN A 148 -9.30 -30.08 -18.73
C GLN A 148 -9.38 -30.53 -17.28
N THR A 149 -8.42 -30.11 -16.45
CA THR A 149 -8.35 -30.46 -15.03
C THR A 149 -9.17 -29.56 -14.13
N ARG A 150 -9.39 -28.31 -14.57
CA ARG A 150 -10.27 -27.35 -13.87
C ARG A 150 -10.98 -26.46 -14.89
N GLN A 151 -12.28 -26.31 -14.70
CA GLN A 151 -13.07 -25.29 -15.38
C GLN A 151 -12.92 -23.96 -14.64
N GLY A 152 -12.58 -22.91 -15.36
CA GLY A 152 -12.48 -21.55 -14.84
C GLY A 152 -13.83 -20.90 -14.65
N THR A 153 -13.81 -19.75 -13.97
CA THR A 153 -14.99 -18.89 -13.84
C THR A 153 -15.03 -17.89 -14.99
N GLU A 154 -16.19 -17.67 -15.60
CA GLU A 154 -16.37 -16.69 -16.67
C GLU A 154 -16.28 -15.26 -16.13
N ASN A 155 -16.89 -15.00 -14.99
CA ASN A 155 -16.96 -13.69 -14.40
C ASN A 155 -15.94 -13.48 -13.28
N LEU A 156 -15.48 -12.23 -13.14
CA LEU A 156 -14.64 -11.80 -12.03
C LEU A 156 -15.51 -11.63 -10.77
N ALA A 157 -15.09 -12.25 -9.68
CA ALA A 157 -15.61 -11.90 -8.36
C ALA A 157 -14.96 -10.59 -7.90
N TYR A 158 -15.77 -9.68 -7.35
CA TYR A 158 -15.31 -8.38 -6.88
C TYR A 158 -15.37 -8.29 -5.36
N SER A 159 -14.35 -7.73 -4.76
CA SER A 159 -14.36 -7.33 -3.35
C SER A 159 -13.73 -5.96 -3.15
N LEU A 160 -14.39 -5.14 -2.32
CA LEU A 160 -13.92 -3.83 -1.90
C LEU A 160 -13.53 -3.88 -0.42
N SER A 161 -12.33 -3.39 -0.12
CA SER A 161 -11.91 -3.12 1.25
C SER A 161 -11.55 -1.65 1.37
N ALA A 162 -12.19 -0.93 2.27
CA ALA A 162 -11.90 0.46 2.57
C ALA A 162 -11.62 0.61 4.07
N LYS A 163 -10.55 1.33 4.40
CA LYS A 163 -10.15 1.66 5.77
C LYS A 163 -9.76 3.13 5.81
N GLY A 164 -10.17 3.82 6.85
CA GLY A 164 -9.78 5.20 7.11
C GLY A 164 -9.57 5.43 8.59
N ASN A 165 -8.66 6.33 8.91
CA ASN A 165 -8.45 6.84 10.26
C ASN A 165 -8.27 8.35 10.21
N ARG A 166 -8.76 9.05 11.22
CA ARG A 166 -8.55 10.48 11.44
C ARG A 166 -8.22 10.70 12.91
N ALA A 167 -7.19 11.50 13.15
CA ALA A 167 -6.82 11.92 14.49
C ALA A 167 -6.61 13.44 14.51
N ILE A 168 -7.07 14.07 15.58
CA ILE A 168 -6.84 15.48 15.89
C ILE A 168 -6.11 15.51 17.22
N TYR A 169 -5.02 16.24 17.27
CA TYR A 169 -4.26 16.48 18.49
C TYR A 169 -4.22 17.98 18.78
N LEU A 170 -4.51 18.35 20.02
CA LEU A 170 -4.48 19.74 20.51
C LEU A 170 -3.49 19.82 21.66
N GLU A 171 -2.64 20.82 21.64
CA GLU A 171 -1.68 21.12 22.71
C GLU A 171 -1.74 22.61 23.04
N ALA A 172 -1.70 22.93 24.31
CA ALA A 172 -1.45 24.28 24.82
C ALA A 172 -0.33 24.22 25.86
N ALA A 173 0.61 25.14 25.78
CA ALA A 173 1.73 25.19 26.71
C ALA A 173 2.10 26.63 27.08
N VAL A 174 2.50 26.83 28.32
CA VAL A 174 3.11 28.05 28.80
C VAL A 174 4.57 27.76 29.08
N ASN A 175 5.46 28.52 28.46
CA ASN A 175 6.90 28.32 28.60
C ASN A 175 7.51 29.56 29.29
N TYR A 176 8.34 29.31 30.26
CA TYR A 176 9.11 30.35 30.93
C TYR A 176 10.60 30.04 30.82
N ARG A 177 11.39 31.02 30.40
CA ARG A 177 12.85 30.94 30.37
C ARG A 177 13.46 32.32 30.62
N ASN A 178 14.11 32.47 31.74
CA ASN A 178 14.77 33.74 32.08
C ASN A 178 16.17 33.48 32.67
N PRO A 179 17.19 34.21 32.24
CA PRO A 179 18.49 34.20 32.87
C PRO A 179 18.47 35.08 34.14
N PHE A 180 19.04 34.56 35.20
CA PHE A 180 19.26 35.26 36.46
C PHE A 180 20.76 35.18 36.80
N GLY A 181 21.52 36.25 36.56
CA GLY A 181 22.97 36.22 36.70
C GLY A 181 23.62 35.13 35.83
N GLY A 182 24.38 34.21 36.44
CA GLY A 182 24.99 33.07 35.77
C GLY A 182 24.11 31.83 35.61
N HIS A 183 22.82 31.88 36.01
CA HIS A 183 21.90 30.76 35.99
C HIS A 183 20.73 31.01 35.01
N THR A 184 20.19 29.95 34.41
CA THR A 184 18.99 30.02 33.59
C THR A 184 17.92 29.15 34.25
N VAL A 185 16.75 29.72 34.55
CA VAL A 185 15.57 28.99 35.00
C VAL A 185 14.64 28.79 33.82
N SER A 186 14.20 27.55 33.59
CA SER A 186 13.25 27.21 32.56
C SER A 186 12.19 26.23 33.05
N GLY A 187 10.95 26.40 32.60
CA GLY A 187 9.81 25.52 32.88
C GLY A 187 8.83 25.47 31.70
N LYS A 188 8.08 24.36 31.59
CA LYS A 188 7.03 24.15 30.61
C LYS A 188 5.81 23.54 31.28
#